data_47e5cb7545163b4b549bab01e4208d46
#
_entry.id   47e5cb7545163b4b549bab01e4208d46
#
_cell.length_a   1.000
_cell.length_b   1.000
_cell.length_c   1.000
_cell.angle_alpha   90.00
_cell.angle_beta   90.00
_cell.angle_gamma   90.00
#
_symmetry.space_group_name_H-M   'P 1'
#
loop_
_entity.id
_entity.type
_entity.pdbx_description
1 polymer ?
#
loop_
_entity_poly.entity_id
_entity_poly.type
_entity_poly.pdbx_seq_one_letter_code
_entity_poly.pdbx_strand_id
1 'polypeptide(L)'
;MVSAVTDKAAEKLRMGIMLRDIGFIACSDEIAHKDDTDPNLNEHTIRGLEIISGLNDELVEAIVRYHHSTLKSSDYPTDLPPDVLQCVNIALACNRLEELVYGPDPCPKQEALEAIRAETQEGYWPEEEAELLARLLGN
;
A
#
# COMPACT_ATOMS: atom_id res chain seq x y z
N MET A 1 -16.62 -10.18 6.03
CA MET A 1 -15.96 -9.92 7.34
C MET A 1 -14.47 -10.14 7.18
N VAL A 2 -13.67 -9.13 7.54
CA VAL A 2 -12.22 -9.28 7.55
C VAL A 2 -11.84 -10.32 8.60
N SER A 3 -11.20 -11.41 8.19
CA SER A 3 -10.71 -12.42 9.13
C SER A 3 -9.57 -11.82 9.98
N ALA A 4 -9.42 -12.29 11.21
CA ALA A 4 -8.32 -11.85 12.06
C ALA A 4 -6.98 -12.19 11.39
N VAL A 5 -6.13 -11.19 11.21
CA VAL A 5 -4.75 -11.40 10.75
C VAL A 5 -3.99 -12.08 11.87
N THR A 6 -3.31 -13.20 11.58
CA THR A 6 -2.49 -13.89 12.58
C THR A 6 -1.33 -13.00 13.04
N ASP A 7 -0.81 -13.23 14.25
CA ASP A 7 0.33 -12.46 14.78
C ASP A 7 1.54 -12.48 13.83
N LYS A 8 1.82 -13.64 13.23
CA LYS A 8 2.89 -13.78 12.25
C LYS A 8 2.64 -12.97 10.97
N ALA A 9 1.41 -12.97 10.48
CA ALA A 9 1.04 -12.16 9.32
C ALA A 9 1.05 -10.66 9.64
N ALA A 10 0.67 -10.27 10.86
CA ALA A 10 0.74 -8.88 11.32
C ALA A 10 2.19 -8.38 11.40
N GLU A 11 3.13 -9.22 11.83
CA GLU A 11 4.56 -8.89 11.84
C GLU A 11 5.11 -8.68 10.42
N LYS A 12 4.76 -9.57 9.50
CA LYS A 12 5.15 -9.46 8.08
C LYS A 12 4.48 -8.28 7.38
N LEU A 13 3.23 -7.99 7.70
CA LEU A 13 2.53 -6.82 7.21
C LEU A 13 3.24 -5.52 7.63
N ARG A 14 3.62 -5.41 8.91
CA ARG A 14 4.41 -4.28 9.40
C ARG A 14 5.74 -4.15 8.66
N MET A 15 6.45 -5.25 8.51
CA MET A 15 7.73 -5.28 7.77
C MET A 15 7.54 -4.84 6.33
N GLY A 16 6.53 -5.34 5.63
CA GLY A 16 6.21 -4.95 4.27
C GLY A 16 5.91 -3.46 4.14
N ILE A 17 5.09 -2.91 5.05
CA ILE A 17 4.77 -1.48 5.06
C ILE A 17 6.02 -0.63 5.32
N MET A 18 6.90 -1.04 6.24
CA MET A 18 8.15 -0.33 6.50
C MET A 18 9.12 -0.38 5.33
N LEU A 19 9.14 -1.48 4.59
CA LEU A 19 10.07 -1.70 3.48
C LEU A 19 9.51 -1.31 2.10
N ARG A 20 8.24 -0.93 2.00
CA ARG A 20 7.59 -0.67 0.70
C ARG A 20 8.34 0.33 -0.17
N ASP A 21 8.90 1.35 0.43
CA ASP A 21 9.64 2.42 -0.25
C ASP A 21 11.17 2.27 -0.19
N ILE A 22 11.66 1.11 0.26
CA ILE A 22 13.12 0.89 0.42
C ILE A 22 13.88 1.08 -0.90
N GLY A 23 13.22 0.87 -2.02
CA GLY A 23 13.81 1.02 -3.35
C GLY A 23 14.29 2.43 -3.66
N PHE A 24 13.75 3.46 -2.99
CA PHE A 24 14.21 4.84 -3.19
C PHE A 24 15.68 5.05 -2.87
N ILE A 25 16.26 4.28 -1.97
CA ILE A 25 17.70 4.37 -1.66
C ILE A 25 18.59 3.96 -2.85
N ALA A 26 18.06 3.18 -3.77
CA ALA A 26 18.75 2.74 -4.98
C ALA A 26 18.38 3.56 -6.23
N CYS A 27 17.47 4.51 -6.10
CA CYS A 27 17.09 5.43 -7.17
C CYS A 27 17.94 6.71 -7.11
N SER A 28 18.18 7.33 -8.28
CA SER A 28 18.70 8.69 -8.29
C SER A 28 17.65 9.67 -7.78
N ASP A 29 18.07 10.84 -7.27
CA ASP A 29 17.15 11.87 -6.78
C ASP A 29 16.12 12.28 -7.84
N GLU A 30 16.51 12.33 -9.12
CA GLU A 30 15.61 12.63 -10.23
C GLU A 30 14.55 11.55 -10.40
N ILE A 31 14.91 10.27 -10.33
CA ILE A 31 13.95 9.15 -10.46
C ILE A 31 13.02 9.11 -9.24
N ALA A 32 13.55 9.27 -8.04
CA ALA A 32 12.75 9.31 -6.83
C ALA A 32 11.69 10.42 -6.88
N HIS A 33 12.06 11.60 -7.36
CA HIS A 33 11.11 12.72 -7.53
C HIS A 33 10.04 12.44 -8.59
N LYS A 34 10.40 11.77 -9.69
CA LYS A 34 9.45 11.40 -10.75
C LYS A 34 8.48 10.31 -10.30
N ASP A 35 8.93 9.32 -9.53
CA ASP A 35 8.08 8.27 -8.99
C ASP A 35 6.96 8.84 -8.11
N ASP A 36 7.22 9.89 -7.35
CA ASP A 36 6.22 10.56 -6.53
C ASP A 36 5.16 11.31 -7.34
N THR A 37 5.47 11.69 -8.58
CA THR A 37 4.62 12.53 -9.42
C THR A 37 4.05 11.80 -10.64
N ASP A 38 4.66 10.70 -11.07
CA ASP A 38 4.24 9.92 -12.23
C ASP A 38 3.95 8.46 -11.83
N PRO A 39 2.67 8.06 -11.75
CA PRO A 39 2.28 6.71 -11.34
C PRO A 39 2.74 5.60 -12.32
N ASN A 40 3.28 5.96 -13.49
CA ASN A 40 3.79 4.98 -14.45
C ASN A 40 5.28 4.64 -14.24
N LEU A 41 5.96 5.33 -13.34
CA LEU A 41 7.40 5.22 -13.15
C LEU A 41 7.81 4.42 -11.91
N ASN A 42 7.08 3.51 -11.40
CA ASN A 42 7.33 2.71 -10.18
C ASN A 42 8.74 2.06 -10.07
N GLU A 43 9.78 2.81 -10.38
CA GLU A 43 11.17 2.34 -10.35
C GLU A 43 11.57 1.90 -8.95
N HIS A 44 11.14 2.61 -7.90
CA HIS A 44 11.45 2.25 -6.53
C HIS A 44 10.84 0.90 -6.12
N THR A 45 9.71 0.49 -6.69
CA THR A 45 9.14 -0.83 -6.40
C THR A 45 10.02 -1.95 -6.99
N ILE A 46 10.53 -1.77 -8.20
CA ILE A 46 11.44 -2.71 -8.85
C ILE A 46 12.75 -2.82 -8.06
N ARG A 47 13.34 -1.69 -7.72
CA ARG A 47 14.57 -1.63 -6.90
C ARG A 47 14.35 -2.20 -5.49
N GLY A 48 13.18 -1.93 -4.90
CA GLY A 48 12.79 -2.48 -3.62
C GLY A 48 12.75 -4.01 -3.64
N LEU A 49 12.14 -4.60 -4.66
CA LEU A 49 12.10 -6.06 -4.83
C LEU A 49 13.51 -6.68 -4.96
N GLU A 50 14.41 -6.03 -5.69
CA GLU A 50 15.81 -6.45 -5.80
C GLU A 50 16.49 -6.45 -4.42
N ILE A 51 16.30 -5.39 -3.63
CA ILE A 51 16.89 -5.24 -2.29
C ILE A 51 16.40 -6.31 -1.33
N ILE A 52 15.08 -6.59 -1.31
CA ILE A 52 14.46 -7.51 -0.36
C ILE A 52 14.46 -8.97 -0.82
N SER A 53 14.95 -9.27 -2.03
CA SER A 53 14.89 -10.62 -2.62
C SER A 53 15.47 -11.72 -1.72
N GLY A 54 16.47 -11.39 -0.90
CA GLY A 54 17.08 -12.32 0.06
C GLY A 54 16.19 -12.71 1.24
N LEU A 55 15.09 -12.00 1.49
CA LEU A 55 14.15 -12.33 2.57
C LEU A 55 13.30 -13.58 2.26
N ASN A 56 13.07 -13.86 0.97
CA ASN A 56 12.22 -14.97 0.49
C ASN A 56 10.85 -14.99 1.18
N ASP A 57 10.20 -13.83 1.32
CA ASP A 57 8.92 -13.70 1.97
C ASP A 57 7.86 -13.16 1.00
N GLU A 58 6.92 -14.03 0.60
CA GLU A 58 5.88 -13.71 -0.38
C GLU A 58 5.01 -12.52 0.03
N LEU A 59 4.68 -12.39 1.31
CA LEU A 59 3.83 -11.30 1.79
C LEU A 59 4.56 -9.95 1.73
N VAL A 60 5.80 -9.90 2.19
CA VAL A 60 6.64 -8.70 2.14
C VAL A 60 6.88 -8.28 0.68
N GLU A 61 7.22 -9.24 -0.18
CA GLU A 61 7.40 -8.98 -1.61
C GLU A 61 6.13 -8.44 -2.27
N ALA A 62 4.97 -9.02 -1.95
CA ALA A 62 3.69 -8.57 -2.48
C ALA A 62 3.38 -7.12 -2.07
N ILE A 63 3.61 -6.74 -0.82
CA ILE A 63 3.39 -5.37 -0.35
C ILE A 63 4.33 -4.40 -1.08
N VAL A 64 5.62 -4.70 -1.16
CA VAL A 64 6.59 -3.85 -1.87
C VAL A 64 6.20 -3.69 -3.34
N ARG A 65 5.77 -4.77 -3.99
CA ARG A 65 5.37 -4.76 -5.40
C ARG A 65 4.12 -3.94 -5.67
N TYR A 66 3.09 -4.08 -4.84
CA TYR A 66 1.73 -3.63 -5.16
C TYR A 66 1.24 -2.40 -4.38
N HIS A 67 2.06 -1.80 -3.50
CA HIS A 67 1.58 -0.73 -2.62
C HIS A 67 1.07 0.54 -3.32
N HIS A 68 1.35 0.72 -4.60
CA HIS A 68 0.78 1.79 -5.44
C HIS A 68 -0.40 1.34 -6.31
N SER A 69 -0.76 0.06 -6.30
CA SER A 69 -1.88 -0.44 -7.08
C SER A 69 -3.23 -0.02 -6.48
N THR A 70 -4.25 0.02 -7.32
CA THR A 70 -5.65 0.14 -6.91
C THR A 70 -6.44 -1.02 -7.51
N LEU A 71 -7.68 -1.23 -7.08
CA LEU A 71 -8.55 -2.25 -7.68
C LEU A 71 -8.78 -2.03 -9.20
N LYS A 72 -8.56 -0.80 -9.67
CA LYS A 72 -8.68 -0.44 -11.10
C LYS A 72 -7.36 -0.54 -11.86
N SER A 73 -6.24 -0.78 -11.17
CA SER A 73 -4.95 -0.92 -11.82
C SER A 73 -4.86 -2.23 -12.58
N SER A 74 -4.23 -2.21 -13.76
CA SER A 74 -4.01 -3.42 -14.57
C SER A 74 -3.08 -4.44 -13.89
N ASP A 75 -2.23 -3.98 -12.96
CA ASP A 75 -1.30 -4.80 -12.19
C ASP A 75 -1.84 -5.26 -10.84
N TYR A 76 -3.11 -4.94 -10.50
CA TYR A 76 -3.72 -5.44 -9.26
C TYR A 76 -3.66 -6.97 -9.22
N PRO A 77 -3.14 -7.56 -8.12
CA PRO A 77 -2.92 -9.00 -8.06
C PRO A 77 -4.24 -9.78 -8.01
N THR A 78 -4.36 -10.80 -8.86
CA THR A 78 -5.55 -11.67 -8.95
C THR A 78 -5.28 -13.11 -8.52
N ASP A 79 -4.02 -13.48 -8.31
CA ASP A 79 -3.54 -14.85 -8.10
C ASP A 79 -2.83 -15.07 -6.74
N LEU A 80 -2.88 -14.07 -5.86
CA LEU A 80 -2.30 -14.20 -4.52
C LEU A 80 -3.19 -15.06 -3.60
N PRO A 81 -2.59 -15.81 -2.64
CA PRO A 81 -3.35 -16.44 -1.58
C PRO A 81 -4.25 -15.42 -0.84
N PRO A 82 -5.47 -15.81 -0.39
CA PRO A 82 -6.41 -14.88 0.21
C PRO A 82 -5.89 -14.10 1.44
N ASP A 83 -5.08 -14.72 2.26
CA ASP A 83 -4.46 -14.08 3.42
C ASP A 83 -3.39 -13.07 3.04
N VAL A 84 -2.59 -13.36 2.01
CA VAL A 84 -1.61 -12.42 1.44
C VAL A 84 -2.33 -11.25 0.78
N LEU A 85 -3.37 -11.52 -0.01
CA LEU A 85 -4.17 -10.48 -0.66
C LEU A 85 -4.82 -9.54 0.36
N GLN A 86 -5.36 -10.06 1.44
CA GLN A 86 -5.91 -9.24 2.53
C GLN A 86 -4.87 -8.29 3.11
N CYS A 87 -3.65 -8.76 3.37
CA CYS A 87 -2.57 -7.91 3.85
C CYS A 87 -2.15 -6.85 2.83
N VAL A 88 -2.10 -7.19 1.56
CA VAL A 88 -1.86 -6.22 0.48
C VAL A 88 -2.95 -5.15 0.48
N ASN A 89 -4.22 -5.53 0.55
CA ASN A 89 -5.35 -4.60 0.58
C ASN A 89 -5.29 -3.64 1.77
N ILE A 90 -4.92 -4.13 2.96
CA ILE A 90 -4.69 -3.28 4.13
C ILE A 90 -3.56 -2.28 3.86
N ALA A 91 -2.45 -2.75 3.29
CA ALA A 91 -1.31 -1.89 2.96
C ALA A 91 -1.67 -0.80 1.93
N LEU A 92 -2.48 -1.12 0.93
CA LEU A 92 -2.97 -0.15 -0.06
C LEU A 92 -3.78 0.98 0.59
N ALA A 93 -4.72 0.63 1.45
CA ALA A 93 -5.55 1.62 2.15
C ALA A 93 -4.70 2.50 3.09
N CYS A 94 -3.76 1.90 3.82
CA CYS A 94 -2.83 2.64 4.68
C CYS A 94 -1.91 3.57 3.88
N ASN A 95 -1.39 3.11 2.74
CA ASN A 95 -0.54 3.91 1.88
C ASN A 95 -1.29 5.14 1.35
N ARG A 96 -2.54 4.95 0.91
CA ARG A 96 -3.38 6.06 0.46
C ARG A 96 -3.65 7.08 1.56
N LEU A 97 -3.95 6.62 2.78
CA LEU A 97 -4.13 7.50 3.92
C LEU A 97 -2.87 8.33 4.21
N GLU A 98 -1.72 7.68 4.18
CA GLU A 98 -0.42 8.35 4.39
C GLU A 98 -0.16 9.42 3.35
N GLU A 99 -0.42 9.14 2.06
CA GLU A 99 -0.30 10.11 0.98
C GLU A 99 -1.21 11.34 1.20
N LEU A 100 -2.45 11.12 1.64
CA LEU A 100 -3.40 12.21 1.88
C LEU A 100 -3.04 13.06 3.09
N VAL A 101 -2.46 12.46 4.13
CA VAL A 101 -2.14 13.17 5.39
C VAL A 101 -0.74 13.79 5.37
N TYR A 102 0.22 13.14 4.71
CA TYR A 102 1.63 13.53 4.75
C TYR A 102 2.26 13.77 3.37
N GLY A 103 1.50 13.61 2.30
CA GLY A 103 1.98 13.79 0.94
C GLY A 103 2.17 15.26 0.54
N PRO A 104 2.38 15.53 -0.75
CA PRO A 104 2.66 16.88 -1.26
C PRO A 104 1.53 17.89 -1.02
N ASP A 105 0.30 17.43 -0.91
CA ASP A 105 -0.90 18.26 -0.70
C ASP A 105 -1.70 17.72 0.51
N PRO A 106 -1.16 17.90 1.74
CA PRO A 106 -1.70 17.25 2.91
C PRO A 106 -3.05 17.82 3.36
N CYS A 107 -3.94 16.94 3.80
CA CYS A 107 -5.21 17.32 4.41
C CYS A 107 -5.36 16.73 5.82
N PRO A 108 -6.28 17.27 6.65
CA PRO A 108 -6.57 16.68 7.95
C PRO A 108 -7.03 15.23 7.85
N LYS A 109 -6.69 14.42 8.85
CA LYS A 109 -7.04 12.99 8.90
C LYS A 109 -8.52 12.71 8.59
N GLN A 110 -9.43 13.53 9.10
CA GLN A 110 -10.86 13.35 8.86
C GLN A 110 -11.23 13.51 7.38
N GLU A 111 -10.68 14.53 6.73
CA GLU A 111 -10.87 14.76 5.29
C GLU A 111 -10.24 13.62 4.47
N ALA A 112 -9.08 13.12 4.88
CA ALA A 112 -8.44 11.97 4.24
C ALA A 112 -9.30 10.70 4.30
N LEU A 113 -9.92 10.43 5.45
CA LEU A 113 -10.84 9.28 5.61
C LEU A 113 -12.12 9.45 4.76
N GLU A 114 -12.63 10.66 4.64
CA GLU A 114 -13.78 10.95 3.75
C GLU A 114 -13.41 10.77 2.27
N ALA A 115 -12.21 11.21 1.88
CA ALA A 115 -11.70 11.00 0.52
C ALA A 115 -11.54 9.50 0.20
N ILE A 116 -10.95 8.71 1.10
CA ILE A 116 -10.85 7.25 0.91
C ILE A 116 -12.23 6.60 0.80
N ARG A 117 -13.20 7.03 1.58
CA ARG A 117 -14.58 6.53 1.50
C ARG A 117 -15.19 6.82 0.13
N ALA A 118 -15.03 8.05 -0.39
CA ALA A 118 -15.51 8.43 -1.71
C ALA A 118 -14.83 7.60 -2.81
N GLU A 119 -13.52 7.48 -2.77
CA GLU A 119 -12.73 6.68 -3.70
C GLU A 119 -13.10 5.18 -3.64
N THR A 120 -13.45 4.66 -2.46
CA THR A 120 -13.94 3.28 -2.28
C THR A 120 -15.27 3.08 -2.99
N GLN A 121 -16.21 4.04 -2.87
CA GLN A 121 -17.49 3.99 -3.59
C GLN A 121 -17.31 4.04 -5.12
N GLU A 122 -16.25 4.68 -5.58
CA GLU A 122 -15.86 4.68 -7.00
C GLU A 122 -15.13 3.38 -7.43
N GLY A 123 -14.82 2.49 -6.50
CA GLY A 123 -14.20 1.19 -6.74
C GLY A 123 -12.68 1.17 -6.80
N TYR A 124 -12.00 2.16 -6.23
CA TYR A 124 -10.53 2.18 -6.17
C TYR A 124 -9.94 1.33 -5.05
N TRP A 125 -10.61 1.25 -3.90
CA TRP A 125 -10.11 0.55 -2.72
C TRP A 125 -11.06 -0.56 -2.29
N PRO A 126 -10.51 -1.65 -1.68
CA PRO A 126 -11.34 -2.70 -1.09
C PRO A 126 -12.20 -2.16 0.06
N GLU A 127 -13.49 -2.41 0.01
CA GLU A 127 -14.47 -1.83 0.93
C GLU A 127 -14.23 -2.24 2.38
N GLU A 128 -13.98 -3.53 2.64
CA GLU A 128 -13.79 -4.05 3.99
C GLU A 128 -12.58 -3.44 4.68
N GLU A 129 -11.45 -3.32 3.98
CA GLU A 129 -10.22 -2.75 4.50
C GLU A 129 -10.31 -1.24 4.68
N ALA A 130 -10.95 -0.54 3.76
CA ALA A 130 -11.21 0.90 3.88
C ALA A 130 -12.14 1.20 5.07
N GLU A 131 -13.17 0.40 5.29
CA GLU A 131 -14.05 0.52 6.47
C GLU A 131 -13.32 0.21 7.79
N LEU A 132 -12.47 -0.82 7.78
CA LEU A 132 -11.64 -1.14 8.94
C LEU A 132 -10.77 0.05 9.33
N LEU A 133 -10.10 0.67 8.36
CA LEU A 133 -9.26 1.84 8.56
C LEU A 133 -10.06 3.02 9.14
N ALA A 134 -11.23 3.31 8.58
CA ALA A 134 -12.11 4.38 9.05
C ALA A 134 -12.58 4.13 10.48
N ARG A 135 -12.93 2.89 10.84
CA ARG A 135 -13.36 2.51 12.18
C ARG A 135 -12.25 2.64 13.22
N LEU A 136 -11.03 2.26 12.86
CA LEU A 136 -9.89 2.32 13.78
C LEU A 136 -9.38 3.75 14.02
N LEU A 137 -9.47 4.62 13.02
CA LEU A 137 -8.83 5.94 13.04
C LEU A 137 -9.82 7.10 13.02
N GLY A 138 -11.10 6.83 12.80
CA GLY A 138 -12.15 7.85 12.67
C GLY A 138 -12.66 8.42 14.00
N ASN A 139 -12.19 7.91 15.10
CA ASN A 139 -12.57 8.37 16.45
C ASN A 139 -11.58 9.39 17.01
#